data_58c44371ed7f20bcaa915f2f9fbc2dc5
#
_entry.id   58c44371ed7f20bcaa915f2f9fbc2dc5
#
_cell.length_a   1.000
_cell.length_b   1.000
_cell.length_c   1.000
_cell.angle_alpha   90.00
_cell.angle_beta   90.00
_cell.angle_gamma   90.00
#
_symmetry.space_group_name_H-M   'P 1'
#
loop_
_entity.id
_entity.type
_entity.pdbx_description
1 polymer ?
#
loop_
_entity_poly.entity_id
_entity_poly.type
_entity_poly.pdbx_seq_one_letter_code
_entity_poly.pdbx_strand_id
1 'polypeptide(L)'
;MQVFGGTVGRAWRAVATGGDTPTRLRTWMVGSVVVAVLFGVLGAVGVGRRDSALGAGDAASQQLIAVQDVQVRLVHADSIARENYLRGGIEDAAKRATYETELAAVSDGLVAVGNRVLPDDAAMLAAVSAQLTRYSGLIEQARANNRQGFPVGAAYLRTANDLATTMVASLRDVQSSLRSQVNDNLDGADTAGLWLHLTGWPLLVLLLTGGGWVAFRFRRLLNVPLAVAAGVTLLLLVIGGSMQGSAMSDAENATGSSLQAADLAAQARSAAFEAHAQESSTLIARGSGGLDVAWQASAATAASALARLGI
;
A
#
# COMPACT_ATOMS: atom_id res chain seq x y z
N MET A 1 -30.53 19.36 -15.34
CA MET A 1 -30.76 18.63 -14.08
C MET A 1 -32.14 18.89 -13.50
N GLN A 2 -33.20 18.88 -14.31
CA GLN A 2 -34.59 19.22 -13.89
C GLN A 2 -35.67 18.24 -14.38
N VAL A 3 -35.37 17.07 -14.89
CA VAL A 3 -36.36 16.14 -15.49
C VAL A 3 -36.74 14.97 -14.55
N PHE A 4 -35.96 14.68 -13.50
CA PHE A 4 -36.24 13.56 -12.59
C PHE A 4 -37.22 13.87 -11.44
N GLY A 5 -37.44 15.11 -11.08
CA GLY A 5 -38.34 15.49 -9.97
C GLY A 5 -39.85 15.34 -10.25
N GLY A 6 -40.24 15.35 -11.51
CA GLY A 6 -41.67 15.38 -11.89
C GLY A 6 -42.36 14.01 -11.98
N THR A 7 -41.60 12.96 -12.23
CA THR A 7 -42.14 11.61 -12.38
C THR A 7 -42.26 10.87 -11.03
N VAL A 8 -41.30 11.05 -10.15
CA VAL A 8 -41.32 10.44 -8.79
C VAL A 8 -42.45 11.11 -7.95
N GLY A 9 -42.60 12.42 -8.00
CA GLY A 9 -43.67 13.13 -7.27
C GLY A 9 -45.09 12.83 -7.78
N ARG A 10 -45.25 12.44 -9.06
CA ARG A 10 -46.53 11.99 -9.60
C ARG A 10 -46.87 10.56 -9.23
N ALA A 11 -45.88 9.67 -9.25
CA ALA A 11 -46.00 8.29 -8.78
C ALA A 11 -46.38 8.23 -7.30
N TRP A 12 -45.76 9.04 -6.44
CA TRP A 12 -46.11 9.14 -5.03
C TRP A 12 -47.51 9.68 -4.77
N ARG A 13 -47.98 10.68 -5.51
CA ARG A 13 -49.36 11.19 -5.42
C ARG A 13 -50.39 10.17 -5.91
N ALA A 14 -50.12 9.45 -6.99
CA ALA A 14 -50.99 8.39 -7.47
C ALA A 14 -51.16 7.21 -6.48
N VAL A 15 -50.08 6.89 -5.75
CA VAL A 15 -50.12 5.88 -4.68
C VAL A 15 -50.82 6.41 -3.43
N ALA A 16 -50.76 7.69 -3.16
CA ALA A 16 -51.38 8.30 -1.95
C ALA A 16 -52.89 8.60 -2.09
N THR A 17 -53.41 8.84 -3.30
CA THR A 17 -54.76 9.45 -3.46
C THR A 17 -55.76 8.62 -4.26
N GLY A 18 -55.43 7.51 -4.90
CA GLY A 18 -56.37 6.80 -5.77
C GLY A 18 -56.03 5.33 -5.99
N GLY A 19 -56.69 4.44 -5.28
CA GLY A 19 -56.63 2.99 -5.58
C GLY A 19 -57.25 2.17 -4.45
N ASP A 20 -57.88 1.04 -4.81
CA ASP A 20 -58.41 0.07 -3.87
C ASP A 20 -57.30 -0.48 -2.97
N THR A 21 -57.61 -0.76 -1.71
CA THR A 21 -56.70 -1.28 -0.68
C THR A 21 -55.79 -2.41 -1.15
N PRO A 22 -56.27 -3.38 -1.98
CA PRO A 22 -55.40 -4.47 -2.50
C PRO A 22 -54.30 -3.99 -3.46
N THR A 23 -54.56 -2.95 -4.24
CA THR A 23 -53.60 -2.38 -5.21
C THR A 23 -52.46 -1.69 -4.50
N ARG A 24 -52.76 -0.95 -3.42
CA ARG A 24 -51.74 -0.29 -2.58
C ARG A 24 -50.84 -1.34 -1.86
N LEU A 25 -51.46 -2.42 -1.36
CA LEU A 25 -50.69 -3.49 -0.72
C LEU A 25 -49.73 -4.18 -1.70
N ARG A 26 -50.19 -4.46 -2.93
CA ARG A 26 -49.34 -5.02 -3.99
C ARG A 26 -48.18 -4.10 -4.38
N THR A 27 -48.40 -2.81 -4.54
CA THR A 27 -47.33 -1.85 -4.87
C THR A 27 -46.30 -1.74 -3.76
N TRP A 28 -46.73 -1.72 -2.49
CA TRP A 28 -45.82 -1.77 -1.35
C TRP A 28 -45.02 -3.06 -1.25
N MET A 29 -45.67 -4.19 -1.47
CA MET A 29 -45.03 -5.52 -1.47
C MET A 29 -43.98 -5.61 -2.58
N VAL A 30 -44.33 -5.25 -3.82
CA VAL A 30 -43.38 -5.24 -4.93
C VAL A 30 -42.24 -4.26 -4.70
N GLY A 31 -42.57 -3.05 -4.23
CA GLY A 31 -41.55 -2.03 -3.90
C GLY A 31 -40.57 -2.49 -2.83
N SER A 32 -41.05 -3.10 -1.76
CA SER A 32 -40.17 -3.61 -0.68
C SER A 32 -39.29 -4.77 -1.14
N VAL A 33 -39.82 -5.69 -1.99
CA VAL A 33 -39.02 -6.78 -2.58
C VAL A 33 -37.92 -6.22 -3.49
N VAL A 34 -38.26 -5.26 -4.36
CA VAL A 34 -37.30 -4.64 -5.27
C VAL A 34 -36.17 -3.93 -4.47
N VAL A 35 -36.52 -3.18 -3.44
CA VAL A 35 -35.52 -2.49 -2.59
C VAL A 35 -34.69 -3.50 -1.80
N ALA A 36 -35.29 -4.57 -1.30
CA ALA A 36 -34.55 -5.64 -0.60
C ALA A 36 -33.57 -6.36 -1.53
N VAL A 37 -33.98 -6.67 -2.77
CA VAL A 37 -33.10 -7.27 -3.77
C VAL A 37 -31.95 -6.32 -4.14
N LEU A 38 -32.25 -5.04 -4.36
CA LEU A 38 -31.23 -4.03 -4.64
C LEU A 38 -30.23 -3.90 -3.48
N PHE A 39 -30.72 -3.88 -2.25
CA PHE A 39 -29.86 -3.87 -1.07
C PHE A 39 -28.97 -5.12 -0.99
N GLY A 40 -29.54 -6.31 -1.25
CA GLY A 40 -28.78 -7.55 -1.26
C GLY A 40 -27.67 -7.56 -2.32
N VAL A 41 -28.01 -7.13 -3.54
CA VAL A 41 -27.03 -7.04 -4.65
C VAL A 41 -25.95 -5.99 -4.37
N LEU A 42 -26.33 -4.79 -3.97
CA LEU A 42 -25.38 -3.72 -3.66
C LEU A 42 -24.52 -4.06 -2.45
N GLY A 43 -25.09 -4.70 -1.44
CA GLY A 43 -24.35 -5.21 -0.28
C GLY A 43 -23.31 -6.28 -0.67
N ALA A 44 -23.71 -7.26 -1.48
CA ALA A 44 -22.78 -8.29 -1.97
C ALA A 44 -21.63 -7.71 -2.82
N VAL A 45 -21.95 -6.77 -3.71
CA VAL A 45 -20.95 -6.06 -4.52
C VAL A 45 -20.03 -5.20 -3.62
N GLY A 46 -20.56 -4.54 -2.61
CA GLY A 46 -19.81 -3.76 -1.66
C GLY A 46 -18.79 -4.61 -0.87
N VAL A 47 -19.26 -5.75 -0.34
CA VAL A 47 -18.38 -6.70 0.38
C VAL A 47 -17.29 -7.24 -0.55
N GLY A 48 -17.64 -7.66 -1.77
CA GLY A 48 -16.67 -8.18 -2.74
C GLY A 48 -15.61 -7.14 -3.15
N ARG A 49 -16.00 -5.88 -3.34
CA ARG A 49 -15.07 -4.79 -3.62
C ARG A 49 -14.12 -4.50 -2.46
N ARG A 50 -14.65 -4.55 -1.23
CA ARG A 50 -13.85 -4.37 -0.03
C ARG A 50 -12.80 -5.47 0.13
N ASP A 51 -13.20 -6.73 -0.03
CA ASP A 51 -12.29 -7.88 0.05
C ASP A 51 -11.17 -7.77 -1.00
N SER A 52 -11.54 -7.43 -2.24
CA SER A 52 -10.57 -7.18 -3.32
C SER A 52 -9.62 -6.03 -3.01
N ALA A 53 -10.12 -4.92 -2.43
CA ALA A 53 -9.29 -3.76 -2.08
C ALA A 53 -8.31 -4.08 -0.94
N LEU A 54 -8.76 -4.79 0.10
CA LEU A 54 -7.89 -5.24 1.19
C LEU A 54 -6.80 -6.19 0.69
N GLY A 55 -7.17 -7.16 -0.18
CA GLY A 55 -6.20 -8.07 -0.79
C GLY A 55 -5.19 -7.36 -1.69
N ALA A 56 -5.61 -6.35 -2.45
CA ALA A 56 -4.71 -5.52 -3.25
C ALA A 56 -3.79 -4.65 -2.37
N GLY A 57 -4.30 -4.11 -1.26
CA GLY A 57 -3.53 -3.36 -0.28
C GLY A 57 -2.44 -4.22 0.38
N ASP A 58 -2.77 -5.45 0.76
CA ASP A 58 -1.82 -6.41 1.32
C ASP A 58 -0.73 -6.78 0.30
N ALA A 59 -1.11 -7.06 -0.93
CA ALA A 59 -0.16 -7.33 -2.02
C ALA A 59 0.79 -6.15 -2.27
N ALA A 60 0.28 -4.92 -2.31
CA ALA A 60 1.11 -3.72 -2.47
C ALA A 60 2.04 -3.50 -1.27
N SER A 61 1.59 -3.80 -0.06
CA SER A 61 2.41 -3.75 1.16
C SER A 61 3.58 -4.73 1.13
N GLN A 62 3.33 -5.97 0.71
CA GLN A 62 4.39 -6.97 0.55
C GLN A 62 5.40 -6.57 -0.52
N GLN A 63 4.95 -5.98 -1.62
CA GLN A 63 5.83 -5.47 -2.67
C GLN A 63 6.66 -4.29 -2.19
N LEU A 64 6.07 -3.37 -1.41
CA LEU A 64 6.79 -2.26 -0.80
C LEU A 64 7.95 -2.75 0.08
N ILE A 65 7.70 -3.74 0.95
CA ILE A 65 8.73 -4.35 1.79
C ILE A 65 9.83 -4.99 0.93
N ALA A 66 9.47 -5.68 -0.14
CA ALA A 66 10.44 -6.29 -1.04
C ALA A 66 11.32 -5.26 -1.77
N VAL A 67 10.76 -4.13 -2.23
CA VAL A 67 11.54 -3.03 -2.83
C VAL A 67 12.46 -2.38 -1.81
N GLN A 68 12.02 -2.23 -0.57
CA GLN A 68 12.86 -1.73 0.53
C GLN A 68 14.04 -2.65 0.82
N ASP A 69 13.83 -3.97 0.83
CA ASP A 69 14.92 -4.93 1.01
C ASP A 69 15.94 -4.86 -0.14
N VAL A 70 15.47 -4.76 -1.38
CA VAL A 70 16.32 -4.52 -2.56
C VAL A 70 17.17 -3.25 -2.38
N GLN A 71 16.56 -2.14 -1.94
CA GLN A 71 17.30 -0.91 -1.70
C GLN A 71 18.36 -1.06 -0.60
N VAL A 72 18.01 -1.66 0.53
CA VAL A 72 18.95 -1.87 1.65
C VAL A 72 20.13 -2.73 1.22
N ARG A 73 19.89 -3.81 0.47
CA ARG A 73 20.94 -4.68 -0.07
C ARG A 73 21.84 -3.96 -1.07
N LEU A 74 21.28 -3.14 -1.94
CA LEU A 74 22.06 -2.32 -2.88
C LEU A 74 23.00 -1.36 -2.13
N VAL A 75 22.49 -0.64 -1.14
CA VAL A 75 23.29 0.28 -0.31
C VAL A 75 24.36 -0.49 0.48
N HIS A 76 24.03 -1.66 1.00
CA HIS A 76 24.99 -2.53 1.69
C HIS A 76 26.11 -3.00 0.75
N ALA A 77 25.76 -3.50 -0.44
CA ALA A 77 26.74 -3.89 -1.45
C ALA A 77 27.69 -2.73 -1.83
N ASP A 78 27.12 -1.53 -2.00
CA ASP A 78 27.90 -0.32 -2.31
C ASP A 78 28.85 0.07 -1.15
N SER A 79 28.39 -0.05 0.10
CA SER A 79 29.24 0.22 1.28
C SER A 79 30.43 -0.76 1.37
N ILE A 80 30.19 -2.05 1.10
CA ILE A 80 31.24 -3.07 1.07
C ILE A 80 32.24 -2.80 -0.06
N ALA A 81 31.75 -2.41 -1.25
CA ALA A 81 32.62 -2.10 -2.38
C ALA A 81 33.57 -0.95 -2.09
N ARG A 82 33.08 0.13 -1.42
CA ARG A 82 33.90 1.28 -1.01
C ARG A 82 34.89 0.93 0.09
N GLU A 83 34.48 0.17 1.10
CA GLU A 83 35.36 -0.30 2.17
C GLU A 83 36.50 -1.16 1.61
N ASN A 84 36.19 -2.10 0.71
CA ASN A 84 37.18 -2.97 0.09
C ASN A 84 38.16 -2.16 -0.79
N TYR A 85 37.66 -1.15 -1.51
CA TYR A 85 38.52 -0.24 -2.30
C TYR A 85 39.49 0.52 -1.39
N LEU A 86 39.03 1.03 -0.24
CA LEU A 86 39.83 1.79 0.71
C LEU A 86 40.99 0.98 1.29
N ARG A 87 40.76 -0.32 1.58
CA ARG A 87 41.78 -1.21 2.13
C ARG A 87 42.90 -1.48 1.14
N GLY A 88 42.64 -1.43 -0.16
CA GLY A 88 43.64 -1.69 -1.22
C GLY A 88 44.14 -3.14 -1.21
N GLY A 89 45.06 -3.43 -2.12
CA GLY A 89 45.73 -4.75 -2.18
C GLY A 89 44.79 -5.90 -2.56
N ILE A 90 45.04 -7.07 -1.92
CA ILE A 90 44.20 -8.27 -2.13
C ILE A 90 42.97 -8.16 -1.26
N GLU A 91 41.81 -8.19 -1.89
CA GLU A 91 40.53 -8.15 -1.24
C GLU A 91 40.29 -9.39 -0.36
N ASP A 92 39.64 -9.19 0.81
CA ASP A 92 39.22 -10.29 1.68
C ASP A 92 38.14 -11.13 0.95
N ALA A 93 38.39 -12.41 0.81
CA ALA A 93 37.51 -13.35 0.11
C ALA A 93 36.09 -13.40 0.73
N ALA A 94 35.98 -13.28 2.06
CA ALA A 94 34.67 -13.27 2.72
C ALA A 94 33.86 -12.02 2.40
N LYS A 95 34.50 -10.84 2.40
CA LYS A 95 33.83 -9.59 2.01
C LYS A 95 33.43 -9.57 0.54
N ARG A 96 34.28 -10.15 -0.33
CA ARG A 96 33.94 -10.32 -1.73
C ARG A 96 32.69 -11.22 -1.90
N ALA A 97 32.66 -12.37 -1.23
CA ALA A 97 31.51 -13.27 -1.26
C ALA A 97 30.25 -12.58 -0.74
N THR A 98 30.34 -11.78 0.32
CA THR A 98 29.20 -10.99 0.83
C THR A 98 28.71 -10.00 -0.21
N TYR A 99 29.61 -9.23 -0.86
CA TYR A 99 29.24 -8.29 -1.93
C TYR A 99 28.51 -9.00 -3.08
N GLU A 100 29.07 -10.13 -3.56
CA GLU A 100 28.47 -10.92 -4.65
C GLU A 100 27.10 -11.48 -4.26
N THR A 101 26.94 -11.94 -3.03
CA THR A 101 25.66 -12.40 -2.48
C THR A 101 24.61 -11.30 -2.44
N GLU A 102 24.98 -10.10 -1.95
CA GLU A 102 24.05 -8.97 -1.91
C GLU A 102 23.66 -8.51 -3.31
N LEU A 103 24.60 -8.49 -4.26
CA LEU A 103 24.29 -8.12 -5.65
C LEU A 103 23.37 -9.13 -6.32
N ALA A 104 23.58 -10.41 -6.10
CA ALA A 104 22.69 -11.48 -6.59
C ALA A 104 21.28 -11.31 -6.00
N ALA A 105 21.19 -11.09 -4.67
CA ALA A 105 19.91 -10.88 -4.01
C ALA A 105 19.17 -9.60 -4.51
N VAL A 106 19.90 -8.54 -4.83
CA VAL A 106 19.33 -7.34 -5.50
C VAL A 106 18.74 -7.70 -6.86
N SER A 107 19.50 -8.46 -7.69
CA SER A 107 19.02 -8.88 -9.01
C SER A 107 17.76 -9.75 -8.92
N ASP A 108 17.76 -10.75 -8.04
CA ASP A 108 16.63 -11.65 -7.83
C ASP A 108 15.40 -10.89 -7.31
N GLY A 109 15.62 -9.96 -6.37
CA GLY A 109 14.57 -9.11 -5.82
C GLY A 109 13.94 -8.20 -6.88
N LEU A 110 14.74 -7.58 -7.76
CA LEU A 110 14.24 -6.75 -8.87
C LEU A 110 13.34 -7.56 -9.82
N VAL A 111 13.73 -8.79 -10.16
CA VAL A 111 12.91 -9.69 -10.99
C VAL A 111 11.63 -10.09 -10.28
N ALA A 112 11.72 -10.47 -9.01
CA ALA A 112 10.57 -10.92 -8.23
C ALA A 112 9.50 -9.81 -8.06
N VAL A 113 9.93 -8.57 -7.85
CA VAL A 113 9.04 -7.42 -7.72
C VAL A 113 8.53 -6.98 -9.08
N GLY A 114 9.40 -6.88 -10.10
CA GLY A 114 9.05 -6.36 -11.43
C GLY A 114 7.90 -7.12 -12.11
N ASN A 115 7.72 -8.40 -11.78
CA ASN A 115 6.63 -9.23 -12.31
C ASN A 115 5.26 -8.97 -11.65
N ARG A 116 5.20 -8.14 -10.60
CA ARG A 116 4.00 -7.97 -9.76
C ARG A 116 3.53 -6.53 -9.63
N VAL A 117 4.35 -5.55 -10.03
CA VAL A 117 4.05 -4.12 -9.95
C VAL A 117 3.33 -3.62 -11.21
N LEU A 118 2.85 -2.39 -11.17
CA LEU A 118 2.27 -1.72 -12.33
C LEU A 118 3.29 -1.57 -13.47
N PRO A 119 2.84 -1.47 -14.74
CA PRO A 119 3.75 -1.41 -15.90
C PRO A 119 4.80 -0.29 -15.83
N ASP A 120 4.44 0.88 -15.31
CA ASP A 120 5.36 2.02 -15.18
C ASP A 120 6.45 1.73 -14.13
N ASP A 121 6.07 1.16 -12.99
CA ASP A 121 7.01 0.72 -11.94
C ASP A 121 7.90 -0.42 -12.46
N ALA A 122 7.34 -1.35 -13.24
CA ALA A 122 8.10 -2.44 -13.86
C ALA A 122 9.16 -1.91 -14.85
N ALA A 123 8.84 -0.87 -15.61
CA ALA A 123 9.81 -0.22 -16.51
C ALA A 123 10.95 0.44 -15.72
N MET A 124 10.64 1.10 -14.60
CA MET A 124 11.65 1.67 -13.69
C MET A 124 12.55 0.59 -13.09
N LEU A 125 12.00 -0.52 -12.62
CA LEU A 125 12.76 -1.65 -12.08
C LEU A 125 13.64 -2.32 -13.13
N ALA A 126 13.17 -2.44 -14.37
CA ALA A 126 13.97 -2.94 -15.50
C ALA A 126 15.15 -2.00 -15.80
N ALA A 127 14.95 -0.68 -15.74
CA ALA A 127 16.03 0.29 -15.89
C ALA A 127 17.06 0.17 -14.76
N VAL A 128 16.62 -0.02 -13.49
CA VAL A 128 17.51 -0.29 -12.36
C VAL A 128 18.31 -1.58 -12.57
N SER A 129 17.70 -2.64 -13.08
CA SER A 129 18.40 -3.90 -13.40
C SER A 129 19.48 -3.72 -14.44
N ALA A 130 19.22 -2.94 -15.51
CA ALA A 130 20.23 -2.60 -16.51
C ALA A 130 21.37 -1.75 -15.90
N GLN A 131 21.05 -0.81 -15.01
CA GLN A 131 22.03 -0.01 -14.31
C GLN A 131 22.88 -0.84 -13.34
N LEU A 132 22.31 -1.86 -12.68
CA LEU A 132 23.00 -2.78 -11.78
C LEU A 132 24.12 -3.54 -12.51
N THR A 133 23.87 -3.98 -13.74
CA THR A 133 24.89 -4.62 -14.59
C THR A 133 26.04 -3.66 -14.89
N ARG A 134 25.75 -2.41 -15.20
CA ARG A 134 26.77 -1.40 -15.42
C ARG A 134 27.54 -1.05 -14.15
N TYR A 135 26.84 -0.95 -13.03
CA TYR A 135 27.43 -0.71 -11.70
C TYR A 135 28.45 -1.80 -11.36
N SER A 136 28.08 -3.07 -11.48
CA SER A 136 28.99 -4.19 -11.18
C SER A 136 30.25 -4.14 -12.05
N GLY A 137 30.10 -3.81 -13.35
CA GLY A 137 31.24 -3.63 -14.26
C GLY A 137 32.18 -2.49 -13.83
N LEU A 138 31.65 -1.37 -13.38
CA LEU A 138 32.43 -0.24 -12.85
C LEU A 138 33.18 -0.61 -11.57
N ILE A 139 32.56 -1.35 -10.65
CA ILE A 139 33.22 -1.83 -9.43
C ILE A 139 34.35 -2.78 -9.78
N GLU A 140 34.19 -3.70 -10.72
CA GLU A 140 35.30 -4.59 -11.14
C GLU A 140 36.44 -3.81 -11.79
N GLN A 141 36.16 -2.78 -12.59
CA GLN A 141 37.19 -1.88 -13.14
C GLN A 141 37.90 -1.11 -12.03
N ALA A 142 37.16 -0.57 -11.04
CA ALA A 142 37.73 0.09 -9.88
C ALA A 142 38.68 -0.83 -9.12
N ARG A 143 38.26 -2.08 -8.87
CA ARG A 143 39.07 -3.12 -8.19
C ARG A 143 40.34 -3.48 -8.96
N ALA A 144 40.21 -3.72 -10.27
CA ALA A 144 41.36 -4.08 -11.11
C ALA A 144 42.44 -2.98 -11.10
N ASN A 145 42.01 -1.72 -11.21
CA ASN A 145 42.94 -0.57 -11.18
C ASN A 145 43.52 -0.33 -9.78
N ASN A 146 42.74 -0.53 -8.72
CA ASN A 146 43.19 -0.40 -7.35
C ASN A 146 44.29 -1.40 -7.00
N ARG A 147 44.15 -2.66 -7.43
CA ARG A 147 45.20 -3.72 -7.27
C ARG A 147 46.51 -3.36 -7.97
N GLN A 148 46.44 -2.61 -9.06
CA GLN A 148 47.61 -2.15 -9.81
C GLN A 148 48.16 -0.82 -9.32
N GLY A 149 47.52 -0.22 -8.30
CA GLY A 149 47.90 1.09 -7.77
C GLY A 149 47.53 2.27 -8.68
N PHE A 150 46.68 2.07 -9.67
CA PHE A 150 46.30 3.13 -10.60
C PHE A 150 45.24 4.06 -10.01
N PRO A 151 45.48 5.39 -10.00
CA PRO A 151 44.55 6.36 -9.43
C PRO A 151 43.19 6.43 -10.16
N VAL A 152 43.14 5.98 -11.42
CA VAL A 152 41.90 5.94 -12.22
C VAL A 152 40.85 5.01 -11.60
N GLY A 153 41.23 4.06 -10.76
CA GLY A 153 40.30 3.23 -10.02
C GLY A 153 39.30 4.03 -9.17
N ALA A 154 39.77 5.14 -8.56
CA ALA A 154 38.89 6.04 -7.81
C ALA A 154 37.86 6.76 -8.71
N ALA A 155 38.19 7.03 -9.96
CA ALA A 155 37.20 7.60 -10.92
C ALA A 155 36.09 6.60 -11.25
N TYR A 156 36.43 5.32 -11.51
CA TYR A 156 35.43 4.27 -11.71
C TYR A 156 34.55 4.08 -10.50
N LEU A 157 35.12 4.11 -9.29
CA LEU A 157 34.34 3.98 -8.07
C LEU A 157 33.37 5.15 -7.88
N ARG A 158 33.78 6.40 -8.17
CA ARG A 158 32.88 7.58 -8.12
C ARG A 158 31.71 7.42 -9.12
N THR A 159 32.00 7.01 -10.36
CA THR A 159 30.95 6.77 -11.36
C THR A 159 29.99 5.65 -10.93
N ALA A 160 30.49 4.60 -10.30
CA ALA A 160 29.66 3.55 -9.73
C ALA A 160 28.77 4.07 -8.60
N ASN A 161 29.32 4.93 -7.74
CA ASN A 161 28.55 5.56 -6.66
C ASN A 161 27.43 6.47 -7.18
N ASP A 162 27.69 7.30 -8.20
CA ASP A 162 26.68 8.14 -8.82
C ASP A 162 25.55 7.29 -9.42
N LEU A 163 25.89 6.14 -9.99
CA LEU A 163 24.94 5.19 -10.52
C LEU A 163 24.13 4.50 -9.41
N ALA A 164 24.78 4.11 -8.31
CA ALA A 164 24.08 3.56 -7.13
C ALA A 164 23.09 4.56 -6.54
N THR A 165 23.48 5.82 -6.42
CA THR A 165 22.59 6.91 -5.96
C THR A 165 21.36 7.07 -6.88
N THR A 166 21.57 6.99 -8.20
CA THR A 166 20.48 7.05 -9.19
C THR A 166 19.53 5.84 -9.05
N MET A 167 20.07 4.64 -8.87
CA MET A 167 19.26 3.43 -8.65
C MET A 167 18.44 3.52 -7.36
N VAL A 168 19.04 4.02 -6.27
CA VAL A 168 18.34 4.24 -5.00
C VAL A 168 17.21 5.26 -5.16
N ALA A 169 17.41 6.34 -5.92
CA ALA A 169 16.35 7.31 -6.22
C ALA A 169 15.19 6.64 -6.96
N SER A 170 15.47 5.88 -8.02
CA SER A 170 14.43 5.14 -8.76
C SER A 170 13.68 4.13 -7.89
N LEU A 171 14.36 3.44 -6.97
CA LEU A 171 13.69 2.53 -6.02
C LEU A 171 12.79 3.28 -5.04
N ARG A 172 13.16 4.49 -4.61
CA ARG A 172 12.30 5.36 -3.78
C ARG A 172 11.06 5.83 -4.52
N ASP A 173 11.16 6.12 -5.81
CA ASP A 173 10.02 6.48 -6.64
C ASP A 173 9.02 5.31 -6.74
N VAL A 174 9.49 4.09 -6.97
CA VAL A 174 8.66 2.88 -6.93
C VAL A 174 8.03 2.67 -5.55
N GLN A 175 8.77 2.88 -4.46
CA GLN A 175 8.21 2.81 -3.11
C GLN A 175 7.11 3.84 -2.87
N SER A 176 7.26 5.07 -3.40
CA SER A 176 6.24 6.10 -3.28
C SER A 176 4.96 5.74 -4.04
N SER A 177 5.09 5.15 -5.23
CA SER A 177 3.97 4.61 -6.01
C SER A 177 3.24 3.49 -5.26
N LEU A 178 3.98 2.53 -4.70
CA LEU A 178 3.40 1.43 -3.92
C LEU A 178 2.70 1.92 -2.64
N ARG A 179 3.25 2.94 -1.95
CA ARG A 179 2.58 3.57 -0.80
C ARG A 179 1.28 4.24 -1.19
N SER A 180 1.24 4.93 -2.33
CA SER A 180 -0.01 5.50 -2.85
C SER A 180 -1.03 4.39 -3.11
N GLN A 181 -0.62 3.29 -3.76
CA GLN A 181 -1.51 2.15 -4.00
C GLN A 181 -2.06 1.53 -2.71
N VAL A 182 -1.25 1.40 -1.66
CA VAL A 182 -1.73 0.95 -0.34
C VAL A 182 -2.80 1.88 0.19
N ASN A 183 -2.56 3.19 0.20
CA ASN A 183 -3.51 4.18 0.71
C ASN A 183 -4.79 4.20 -0.13
N ASP A 184 -4.68 4.22 -1.46
CA ASP A 184 -5.83 4.23 -2.38
C ASP A 184 -6.72 2.98 -2.20
N ASN A 185 -6.11 1.82 -1.95
CA ASN A 185 -6.83 0.58 -1.68
C ASN A 185 -7.52 0.59 -0.31
N LEU A 186 -6.90 1.16 0.72
CA LEU A 186 -7.52 1.34 2.05
C LEU A 186 -8.70 2.31 1.97
N ASP A 187 -8.55 3.46 1.31
CA ASP A 187 -9.62 4.43 1.09
C ASP A 187 -10.79 3.84 0.27
N GLY A 188 -10.45 2.97 -0.70
CA GLY A 188 -11.43 2.22 -1.48
C GLY A 188 -12.24 1.23 -0.63
N ALA A 189 -11.60 0.58 0.35
CA ALA A 189 -12.26 -0.32 1.28
C ALA A 189 -13.23 0.42 2.22
N ASP A 190 -12.87 1.63 2.68
CA ASP A 190 -13.73 2.52 3.49
C ASP A 190 -14.97 2.97 2.75
N THR A 191 -14.78 3.43 1.52
CA THR A 191 -15.88 3.90 0.68
C THR A 191 -16.91 2.78 0.41
N ALA A 192 -16.45 1.54 0.24
CA ALA A 192 -17.33 0.39 0.07
C ALA A 192 -18.22 0.14 1.30
N GLY A 193 -17.71 0.39 2.51
CA GLY A 193 -18.47 0.33 3.75
C GLY A 193 -19.58 1.37 3.86
N LEU A 194 -19.31 2.59 3.41
CA LEU A 194 -20.28 3.69 3.43
C LEU A 194 -21.54 3.38 2.59
N TRP A 195 -21.40 2.69 1.46
CA TRP A 195 -22.50 2.28 0.61
C TRP A 195 -23.46 1.31 1.29
N LEU A 196 -22.98 0.44 2.17
CA LEU A 196 -23.82 -0.46 2.95
C LEU A 196 -24.75 0.31 3.88
N HIS A 197 -24.24 1.34 4.56
CA HIS A 197 -25.04 2.20 5.44
C HIS A 197 -25.99 3.09 4.63
N LEU A 198 -25.52 3.70 3.55
CA LEU A 198 -26.33 4.60 2.72
C LEU A 198 -27.54 3.89 2.09
N THR A 199 -27.42 2.59 1.79
CA THR A 199 -28.52 1.79 1.22
C THR A 199 -29.35 1.05 2.28
N GLY A 200 -28.75 0.65 3.39
CA GLY A 200 -29.40 -0.14 4.44
C GLY A 200 -30.34 0.66 5.33
N TRP A 201 -29.95 1.90 5.71
CA TRP A 201 -30.82 2.76 6.53
C TRP A 201 -32.13 3.13 5.82
N PRO A 202 -32.17 3.56 4.54
CA PRO A 202 -33.42 3.79 3.82
C PRO A 202 -34.30 2.55 3.71
N LEU A 203 -33.71 1.37 3.50
CA LEU A 203 -34.45 0.10 3.49
C LEU A 203 -35.09 -0.18 4.84
N LEU A 204 -34.36 -0.01 5.93
CA LEU A 204 -34.87 -0.21 7.28
C LEU A 204 -36.05 0.74 7.58
N VAL A 205 -35.89 2.03 7.23
CA VAL A 205 -36.97 3.05 7.39
C VAL A 205 -38.18 2.65 6.55
N LEU A 206 -38.02 2.18 5.31
CA LEU A 206 -39.09 1.74 4.43
C LEU A 206 -39.82 0.51 5.05
N LEU A 207 -39.10 -0.47 5.59
CA LEU A 207 -39.69 -1.66 6.21
C LEU A 207 -40.44 -1.30 7.49
N LEU A 208 -39.91 -0.43 8.33
CA LEU A 208 -40.54 0.02 9.57
C LEU A 208 -41.80 0.88 9.30
N THR A 209 -41.72 1.82 8.36
CA THR A 209 -42.87 2.66 8.00
C THR A 209 -43.97 1.87 7.31
N GLY A 210 -43.59 0.95 6.40
CA GLY A 210 -44.53 0.02 5.76
C GLY A 210 -45.18 -0.94 6.75
N GLY A 211 -44.39 -1.53 7.65
CA GLY A 211 -44.85 -2.39 8.72
C GLY A 211 -45.81 -1.69 9.69
N GLY A 212 -45.45 -0.49 10.11
CA GLY A 212 -46.27 0.36 10.97
C GLY A 212 -47.59 0.75 10.33
N TRP A 213 -47.56 1.12 9.03
CA TRP A 213 -48.79 1.44 8.29
C TRP A 213 -49.76 0.23 8.16
N VAL A 214 -49.21 -0.96 7.86
CA VAL A 214 -50.00 -2.22 7.78
C VAL A 214 -50.57 -2.56 9.15
N ALA A 215 -49.77 -2.48 10.23
CA ALA A 215 -50.22 -2.75 11.60
C ALA A 215 -51.34 -1.83 12.02
N PHE A 216 -51.19 -0.51 11.77
CA PHE A 216 -52.20 0.49 12.11
C PHE A 216 -53.50 0.32 11.31
N ARG A 217 -53.42 0.01 10.01
CA ARG A 217 -54.60 -0.10 9.11
C ARG A 217 -55.39 -1.39 9.33
N PHE A 218 -54.72 -2.49 9.63
CA PHE A 218 -55.39 -3.81 9.76
C PHE A 218 -55.57 -4.25 11.23
N ARG A 219 -55.26 -3.42 12.20
CA ARG A 219 -55.30 -3.72 13.64
C ARG A 219 -54.62 -5.06 14.01
N ARG A 220 -53.70 -5.52 13.22
CA ARG A 220 -52.84 -6.68 13.52
C ARG A 220 -51.48 -6.14 13.95
N LEU A 221 -51.17 -6.33 15.21
CA LEU A 221 -49.98 -5.78 15.90
C LEU A 221 -48.65 -6.30 15.31
N LEU A 222 -48.63 -7.42 14.60
CA LEU A 222 -47.39 -7.99 14.06
C LEU A 222 -47.65 -8.62 12.69
N ASN A 223 -47.03 -8.10 11.66
CA ASN A 223 -46.83 -8.81 10.40
C ASN A 223 -45.48 -9.54 10.48
N VAL A 224 -45.48 -10.80 10.89
CA VAL A 224 -44.28 -11.60 11.17
C VAL A 224 -43.26 -11.57 10.02
N PRO A 225 -43.58 -11.69 8.73
CA PRO A 225 -42.64 -11.57 7.63
C PRO A 225 -41.91 -10.22 7.55
N LEU A 226 -42.63 -9.13 7.79
CA LEU A 226 -42.07 -7.78 7.76
C LEU A 226 -41.19 -7.51 8.99
N ALA A 227 -41.59 -7.98 10.17
CA ALA A 227 -40.78 -7.89 11.39
C ALA A 227 -39.49 -8.69 11.26
N VAL A 228 -39.55 -9.89 10.67
CA VAL A 228 -38.36 -10.72 10.39
C VAL A 228 -37.44 -10.00 9.39
N ALA A 229 -37.98 -9.46 8.28
CA ALA A 229 -37.18 -8.73 7.31
C ALA A 229 -36.49 -7.49 7.92
N ALA A 230 -37.21 -6.71 8.74
CA ALA A 230 -36.64 -5.56 9.43
C ALA A 230 -35.57 -6.00 10.45
N GLY A 231 -35.83 -7.07 11.19
CA GLY A 231 -34.86 -7.64 12.16
C GLY A 231 -33.60 -8.14 11.48
N VAL A 232 -33.72 -8.85 10.37
CA VAL A 232 -32.56 -9.32 9.57
C VAL A 232 -31.78 -8.12 8.98
N THR A 233 -32.47 -7.11 8.47
CA THR A 233 -31.81 -5.90 7.94
C THR A 233 -31.08 -5.16 9.04
N LEU A 234 -31.68 -5.00 10.21
CA LEU A 234 -31.04 -4.38 11.38
C LEU A 234 -29.82 -5.19 11.85
N LEU A 235 -29.96 -6.52 11.91
CA LEU A 235 -28.86 -7.42 12.29
C LEU A 235 -27.68 -7.28 11.32
N LEU A 236 -27.95 -7.27 10.00
CA LEU A 236 -26.93 -7.09 8.96
C LEU A 236 -26.26 -5.72 9.05
N LEU A 237 -26.99 -4.64 9.36
CA LEU A 237 -26.45 -3.31 9.57
C LEU A 237 -25.57 -3.24 10.83
N VAL A 238 -26.00 -3.86 11.93
CA VAL A 238 -25.24 -3.88 13.19
C VAL A 238 -24.00 -4.75 13.05
N ILE A 239 -24.13 -5.98 12.52
CA ILE A 239 -22.98 -6.87 12.32
C ILE A 239 -22.04 -6.29 11.28
N GLY A 240 -22.56 -5.81 10.14
CA GLY A 240 -21.75 -5.16 9.12
C GLY A 240 -21.02 -3.93 9.64
N GLY A 241 -21.69 -3.09 10.44
CA GLY A 241 -21.08 -1.92 11.06
C GLY A 241 -20.04 -2.24 12.14
N SER A 242 -20.32 -3.23 13.01
CA SER A 242 -19.36 -3.63 14.05
C SER A 242 -18.15 -4.35 13.48
N MET A 243 -18.33 -5.21 12.47
CA MET A 243 -17.20 -5.84 11.76
C MET A 243 -16.38 -4.83 10.94
N GLN A 244 -17.00 -3.73 10.49
CA GLN A 244 -16.27 -2.64 9.84
C GLN A 244 -15.38 -1.87 10.82
N GLY A 245 -15.90 -1.52 11.98
CA GLY A 245 -15.15 -0.76 12.98
C GLY A 245 -13.98 -1.54 13.59
N SER A 246 -14.21 -2.78 14.02
CA SER A 246 -13.17 -3.60 14.65
C SER A 246 -12.14 -4.13 13.64
N ALA A 247 -12.59 -4.69 12.51
CA ALA A 247 -11.66 -5.21 11.50
C ALA A 247 -10.81 -4.12 10.85
N MET A 248 -11.30 -2.88 10.77
CA MET A 248 -10.56 -1.76 10.22
C MET A 248 -9.56 -1.21 11.21
N SER A 249 -9.94 -1.00 12.46
CA SER A 249 -8.99 -0.61 13.51
C SER A 249 -7.92 -1.67 13.75
N ASP A 250 -8.25 -2.94 13.65
CA ASP A 250 -7.29 -4.03 13.79
C ASP A 250 -6.39 -4.17 12.56
N ALA A 251 -6.92 -4.00 11.35
CA ALA A 251 -6.13 -3.99 10.11
C ALA A 251 -5.24 -2.74 10.01
N GLU A 252 -5.75 -1.55 10.32
CA GLU A 252 -4.96 -0.32 10.37
C GLU A 252 -3.87 -0.40 11.44
N ASN A 253 -4.19 -0.89 12.63
CA ASN A 253 -3.21 -1.03 13.71
C ASN A 253 -2.18 -2.13 13.42
N ALA A 254 -2.59 -3.27 12.89
CA ALA A 254 -1.69 -4.38 12.60
C ALA A 254 -0.85 -4.12 11.34
N THR A 255 -1.48 -3.65 10.25
CA THR A 255 -0.78 -3.38 8.98
C THR A 255 -0.01 -2.07 9.04
N GLY A 256 -0.60 -1.03 9.62
CA GLY A 256 0.04 0.29 9.78
C GLY A 256 1.25 0.23 10.70
N SER A 257 1.14 -0.41 11.86
CA SER A 257 2.25 -0.52 12.82
C SER A 257 3.36 -1.43 12.32
N SER A 258 3.04 -2.56 11.69
CA SER A 258 4.04 -3.50 11.14
C SER A 258 4.73 -2.92 9.91
N LEU A 259 4.02 -2.28 9.00
CA LEU A 259 4.62 -1.57 7.86
C LEU A 259 5.48 -0.39 8.31
N GLN A 260 5.02 0.38 9.30
CA GLN A 260 5.78 1.49 9.85
C GLN A 260 7.07 1.00 10.53
N ALA A 261 7.01 -0.10 11.28
CA ALA A 261 8.19 -0.70 11.89
C ALA A 261 9.16 -1.23 10.83
N ALA A 262 8.66 -1.90 9.78
CA ALA A 262 9.47 -2.37 8.66
C ALA A 262 10.13 -1.20 7.91
N ASP A 263 9.39 -0.12 7.64
CA ASP A 263 9.89 1.09 6.99
C ASP A 263 10.99 1.78 7.82
N LEU A 264 10.77 1.95 9.12
CA LEU A 264 11.77 2.51 10.03
C LEU A 264 13.02 1.64 10.12
N ALA A 265 12.86 0.31 10.18
CA ALA A 265 13.98 -0.61 10.20
C ALA A 265 14.79 -0.56 8.89
N ALA A 266 14.11 -0.51 7.74
CA ALA A 266 14.75 -0.35 6.43
C ALA A 266 15.47 0.99 6.31
N GLN A 267 14.87 2.09 6.77
CA GLN A 267 15.49 3.41 6.83
C GLN A 267 16.71 3.44 7.73
N ALA A 268 16.63 2.88 8.93
CA ALA A 268 17.76 2.80 9.85
C ALA A 268 18.94 2.03 9.25
N ARG A 269 18.67 0.86 8.67
CA ARG A 269 19.70 0.03 8.03
C ARG A 269 20.33 0.71 6.83
N SER A 270 19.52 1.25 5.91
CA SER A 270 20.06 1.93 4.72
C SER A 270 20.86 3.16 5.10
N ALA A 271 20.40 3.98 6.05
CA ALA A 271 21.08 5.17 6.51
C ALA A 271 22.41 4.84 7.24
N ALA A 272 22.44 3.74 8.02
CA ALA A 272 23.68 3.26 8.65
C ALA A 272 24.73 2.82 7.61
N PHE A 273 24.32 2.05 6.60
CA PHE A 273 25.21 1.64 5.52
C PHE A 273 25.66 2.83 4.68
N GLU A 274 24.79 3.79 4.43
CA GLU A 274 25.13 5.02 3.69
C GLU A 274 26.14 5.88 4.48
N ALA A 275 25.95 6.05 5.79
CA ALA A 275 26.92 6.73 6.65
C ALA A 275 28.30 6.06 6.58
N HIS A 276 28.36 4.72 6.69
CA HIS A 276 29.62 3.98 6.57
C HIS A 276 30.26 4.10 5.17
N ALA A 277 29.44 4.10 4.13
CA ALA A 277 29.90 4.29 2.76
C ALA A 277 30.49 5.71 2.55
N GLN A 278 29.89 6.73 3.16
CA GLN A 278 30.35 8.12 3.09
C GLN A 278 31.65 8.31 3.87
N GLU A 279 31.79 7.68 5.05
CA GLU A 279 33.06 7.66 5.78
C GLU A 279 34.18 7.10 4.90
N SER A 280 33.95 5.94 4.27
CA SER A 280 34.92 5.35 3.34
C SER A 280 35.25 6.28 2.17
N SER A 281 34.24 6.98 1.62
CA SER A 281 34.42 7.92 0.51
C SER A 281 35.24 9.15 0.92
N THR A 282 35.06 9.66 2.14
CA THR A 282 35.84 10.78 2.69
C THR A 282 37.31 10.41 2.82
N LEU A 283 37.60 9.20 3.28
CA LEU A 283 38.96 8.69 3.38
C LEU A 283 39.61 8.51 2.00
N ILE A 284 38.86 8.01 1.01
CA ILE A 284 39.32 7.86 -0.39
C ILE A 284 39.64 9.24 -0.99
N ALA A 285 38.82 10.25 -0.70
CA ALA A 285 39.01 11.63 -1.16
C ALA A 285 40.09 12.38 -0.36
N ARG A 286 40.76 11.76 0.60
CA ARG A 286 41.78 12.36 1.50
C ARG A 286 41.27 13.59 2.21
N GLY A 287 40.02 13.60 2.64
CA GLY A 287 39.40 14.73 3.34
C GLY A 287 39.02 15.93 2.46
N SER A 288 39.18 15.84 1.13
CA SER A 288 38.94 16.97 0.21
C SER A 288 37.46 17.07 -0.27
N GLY A 289 36.50 16.71 0.53
CA GLY A 289 35.10 16.83 0.15
C GLY A 289 34.22 17.13 1.35
N GLY A 290 33.26 18.03 1.24
CA GLY A 290 32.28 18.38 2.27
C GLY A 290 31.32 17.20 2.60
N LEU A 291 31.86 16.00 2.73
CA LEU A 291 31.12 14.75 3.00
C LEU A 291 30.68 14.63 4.46
N ASP A 292 31.23 15.46 5.37
CA ASP A 292 30.82 15.49 6.78
C ASP A 292 29.34 15.82 6.95
N VAL A 293 28.78 16.72 6.13
CA VAL A 293 27.37 17.08 6.16
C VAL A 293 26.50 15.91 5.73
N ALA A 294 26.89 15.19 4.69
CA ALA A 294 26.18 14.02 4.19
C ALA A 294 26.24 12.86 5.20
N TRP A 295 27.39 12.62 5.80
CA TRP A 295 27.55 11.63 6.88
C TRP A 295 26.68 11.97 8.09
N GLN A 296 26.71 13.23 8.55
CA GLN A 296 25.86 13.68 9.66
C GLN A 296 24.37 13.49 9.36
N ALA A 297 23.94 13.80 8.14
CA ALA A 297 22.55 13.61 7.71
C ALA A 297 22.14 12.12 7.74
N SER A 298 22.96 11.23 7.22
CA SER A 298 22.71 9.79 7.23
C SER A 298 22.73 9.22 8.65
N ALA A 299 23.71 9.61 9.47
CA ALA A 299 23.80 9.20 10.87
C ALA A 299 22.59 9.68 11.70
N ALA A 300 22.17 10.95 11.50
CA ALA A 300 20.99 11.50 12.15
C ALA A 300 19.71 10.78 11.71
N THR A 301 19.60 10.42 10.43
CA THR A 301 18.46 9.63 9.91
C THR A 301 18.41 8.25 10.55
N ALA A 302 19.53 7.55 10.64
CA ALA A 302 19.63 6.27 11.31
C ALA A 302 19.21 6.35 12.78
N ALA A 303 19.79 7.33 13.53
CA ALA A 303 19.48 7.56 14.93
C ALA A 303 17.99 7.89 15.17
N SER A 304 17.40 8.76 14.32
CA SER A 304 16.00 9.12 14.44
C SER A 304 15.07 7.95 14.16
N ALA A 305 15.40 7.09 13.18
CA ALA A 305 14.62 5.90 12.87
C ALA A 305 14.69 4.88 14.01
N LEU A 306 15.85 4.64 14.60
CA LEU A 306 16.02 3.77 15.77
C LEU A 306 15.26 4.30 17.00
N ALA A 307 15.36 5.58 17.29
CA ALA A 307 14.62 6.21 18.39
C ALA A 307 13.09 6.03 18.23
N ARG A 308 12.57 6.13 17.00
CA ARG A 308 11.15 5.90 16.71
C ARG A 308 10.74 4.42 16.79
N LEU A 309 11.68 3.49 16.66
CA LEU A 309 11.48 2.06 16.93
C LEU A 309 11.52 1.73 18.42
N GLY A 310 11.97 2.65 19.29
CA GLY A 310 12.13 2.43 20.72
C GLY A 310 13.39 1.66 21.09
N ILE A 311 14.42 1.72 20.23
CA ILE A 311 15.73 1.07 20.40
C ILE A 311 16.79 2.12 20.72
#